data_2347dd5add0b5837566f9505a170a168
#
_entry.id   2347dd5add0b5837566f9505a170a168
#
_cell.length_a   1.000
_cell.length_b   1.000
_cell.length_c   1.000
_cell.angle_alpha   90.00
_cell.angle_beta   90.00
_cell.angle_gamma   90.00
#
_symmetry.space_group_name_H-M   'P 1'
#
loop_
_entity.id
_entity.type
_entity.pdbx_description
1 polymer ?
#
loop_
_entity_poly.entity_id
_entity_poly.type
_entity_poly.pdbx_seq_one_letter_code
_entity_poly.pdbx_strand_id
1 'polypeptide(L)'
;MKYKSIFITGGAGYVGSSLVPDLLKKNYKVTVYDIMYFGDHFLPKDHPNLKIIKGDIRDHRKIKKVCEGYDVFINLACISNDSSFELDENLSKSINFDAFEPMVISAKESGIKRFIYASTSSVYGVSKEKNVTEEHPLVPLTLYNKFKGMCEPLLFKHTNKNFSGVVFRPATVCGYAPRLRLDLTVNILTNFAVNKNEIKVFGGEQLRPNLHIKDYCDAVELLIIAEKNKIENQIFNVGYQNMSINEIAQLVKEVVEKEYTNKEKIKIKKTSSTDNRSYHINSEKIKKILGFEPKWSIAMAIQDLCNAFKQGKIINSFENDLYFNVSRLKNIKAK
;
A
#
# COMPACT_ATOMS: atom_id res chain seq x y z
N MET A 1 -24.06 -3.59 10.24
CA MET A 1 -22.58 -3.69 10.30
C MET A 1 -22.13 -3.78 11.75
N LYS A 2 -21.19 -4.66 12.06
CA LYS A 2 -20.65 -4.84 13.43
C LYS A 2 -19.85 -3.62 13.88
N TYR A 3 -19.06 -3.03 13.00
CA TYR A 3 -18.28 -1.82 13.20
C TYR A 3 -18.80 -0.70 12.33
N LYS A 4 -18.80 0.55 12.81
CA LYS A 4 -19.36 1.72 12.13
C LYS A 4 -18.35 2.84 11.95
N SER A 5 -17.31 2.86 12.75
CA SER A 5 -16.33 3.94 12.78
C SER A 5 -14.90 3.44 12.61
N ILE A 6 -14.14 4.09 11.74
CA ILE A 6 -12.81 3.68 11.31
C ILE A 6 -11.84 4.86 11.46
N PHE A 7 -10.75 4.64 12.17
CA PHE A 7 -9.64 5.56 12.28
C PHE A 7 -8.48 5.06 11.42
N ILE A 8 -7.97 5.89 10.51
CA ILE A 8 -6.94 5.51 9.54
C ILE A 8 -5.73 6.43 9.67
N THR A 9 -4.58 5.89 10.02
CA THR A 9 -3.30 6.61 9.91
C THR A 9 -2.72 6.43 8.51
N GLY A 10 -2.15 7.49 7.92
CA GLY A 10 -1.66 7.45 6.54
C GLY A 10 -2.75 7.45 5.47
N GLY A 11 -3.97 7.88 5.84
CA GLY A 11 -5.12 7.84 4.94
C GLY A 11 -5.12 8.88 3.81
N ALA A 12 -4.20 9.85 3.81
CA ALA A 12 -4.00 10.78 2.70
C ALA A 12 -2.96 10.28 1.67
N GLY A 13 -2.41 9.06 1.85
CA GLY A 13 -1.47 8.43 0.93
C GLY A 13 -2.14 7.78 -0.28
N TYR A 14 -1.33 7.02 -1.07
CA TYR A 14 -1.77 6.34 -2.29
C TYR A 14 -2.94 5.38 -2.03
N VAL A 15 -2.79 4.47 -1.10
CA VAL A 15 -3.86 3.53 -0.75
C VAL A 15 -5.04 4.25 -0.11
N GLY A 16 -4.78 5.14 0.85
CA GLY A 16 -5.83 5.85 1.57
C GLY A 16 -6.73 6.69 0.68
N SER A 17 -6.17 7.33 -0.37
CA SER A 17 -6.96 8.12 -1.33
C SER A 17 -7.96 7.29 -2.16
N SER A 18 -7.78 5.96 -2.22
CA SER A 18 -8.75 5.02 -2.80
C SER A 18 -9.65 4.39 -1.74
N LEU A 19 -9.07 3.94 -0.63
CA LEU A 19 -9.81 3.25 0.44
C LEU A 19 -10.84 4.15 1.14
N VAL A 20 -10.46 5.40 1.45
CA VAL A 20 -11.34 6.31 2.18
C VAL A 20 -12.67 6.57 1.45
N PRO A 21 -12.68 6.95 0.15
CA PRO A 21 -13.94 7.09 -0.60
C PRO A 21 -14.78 5.82 -0.64
N ASP A 22 -14.16 4.64 -0.73
CA ASP A 22 -14.89 3.38 -0.79
C ASP A 22 -15.54 3.03 0.56
N LEU A 23 -14.88 3.30 1.67
CA LEU A 23 -15.46 3.15 3.01
C LEU A 23 -16.61 4.14 3.25
N LEU A 24 -16.48 5.38 2.77
CA LEU A 24 -17.54 6.39 2.88
C LEU A 24 -18.80 6.00 2.10
N LYS A 25 -18.64 5.47 0.87
CA LYS A 25 -19.78 4.93 0.08
C LYS A 25 -20.51 3.80 0.80
N LYS A 26 -19.83 3.07 1.67
CA LYS A 26 -20.40 2.00 2.50
C LYS A 26 -20.91 2.50 3.86
N ASN A 27 -21.05 3.82 4.01
CA ASN A 27 -21.59 4.50 5.19
C ASN A 27 -20.77 4.32 6.48
N TYR A 28 -19.46 4.06 6.36
CA TYR A 28 -18.59 4.14 7.53
C TYR A 28 -18.31 5.60 7.90
N LYS A 29 -18.24 5.86 9.20
CA LYS A 29 -17.64 7.11 9.71
C LYS A 29 -16.12 6.95 9.71
N VAL A 30 -15.43 7.77 8.95
CA VAL A 30 -13.98 7.66 8.74
C VAL A 30 -13.26 8.88 9.30
N THR A 31 -12.20 8.66 10.08
CA THR A 31 -11.23 9.70 10.41
C THR A 31 -9.89 9.35 9.80
N VAL A 32 -9.35 10.26 9.01
CA VAL A 32 -7.98 10.22 8.49
C VAL A 32 -7.07 11.02 9.42
N TYR A 33 -6.01 10.38 9.90
CA TYR A 33 -4.93 10.99 10.65
C TYR A 33 -3.63 10.85 9.85
N ASP A 34 -3.08 11.96 9.37
CA ASP A 34 -1.95 11.93 8.45
C ASP A 34 -1.05 13.14 8.66
N ILE A 35 0.25 12.98 8.45
CA ILE A 35 1.23 14.08 8.54
C ILE A 35 1.12 15.06 7.37
N MET A 36 0.44 14.65 6.30
CA MET A 36 0.14 15.43 5.10
C MET A 36 1.37 15.81 4.27
N TYR A 37 2.38 14.96 4.20
CA TYR A 37 3.53 15.17 3.31
C TYR A 37 3.13 15.33 1.83
N PHE A 38 2.03 14.69 1.43
CA PHE A 38 1.47 14.75 0.08
C PHE A 38 0.21 15.61 -0.03
N GLY A 39 -0.16 16.32 1.04
CA GLY A 39 -1.41 17.08 1.11
C GLY A 39 -2.64 16.22 1.40
N ASP A 40 -3.80 16.84 1.39
CA ASP A 40 -5.11 16.22 1.66
C ASP A 40 -6.16 16.47 0.57
N HIS A 41 -5.78 17.17 -0.51
CA HIS A 41 -6.66 17.55 -1.61
C HIS A 41 -7.15 16.35 -2.45
N PHE A 42 -6.61 15.17 -2.22
CA PHE A 42 -7.03 13.92 -2.84
C PHE A 42 -8.21 13.24 -2.11
N LEU A 43 -8.62 13.76 -0.95
CA LEU A 43 -9.71 13.24 -0.15
C LEU A 43 -11.02 14.02 -0.38
N PRO A 44 -12.21 13.39 -0.27
CA PRO A 44 -13.50 14.05 -0.43
C PRO A 44 -13.87 14.87 0.82
N LYS A 45 -13.27 16.05 1.00
CA LYS A 45 -13.30 16.87 2.22
C LYS A 45 -14.70 17.23 2.70
N ASP A 46 -15.65 17.41 1.79
CA ASP A 46 -17.02 17.85 2.11
C ASP A 46 -17.96 16.70 2.51
N HIS A 47 -17.44 15.47 2.63
CA HIS A 47 -18.26 14.32 2.99
C HIS A 47 -18.60 14.32 4.49
N PRO A 48 -19.90 14.25 4.90
CA PRO A 48 -20.34 14.41 6.30
C PRO A 48 -19.76 13.35 7.26
N ASN A 49 -19.44 12.17 6.74
CA ASN A 49 -18.85 11.08 7.53
C ASN A 49 -17.31 11.05 7.50
N LEU A 50 -16.65 12.06 6.91
CA LEU A 50 -15.20 12.15 6.87
C LEU A 50 -14.70 13.25 7.82
N LYS A 51 -13.75 12.89 8.69
CA LYS A 51 -12.95 13.85 9.45
C LYS A 51 -11.48 13.71 9.04
N ILE A 52 -10.82 14.82 8.77
CA ILE A 52 -9.40 14.86 8.42
C ILE A 52 -8.66 15.59 9.54
N ILE A 53 -7.62 14.95 10.07
CA ILE A 53 -6.79 15.49 11.15
C ILE A 53 -5.32 15.43 10.69
N LYS A 54 -4.69 16.59 10.60
CA LYS A 54 -3.23 16.65 10.41
C LYS A 54 -2.53 16.30 11.73
N GLY A 55 -1.64 15.29 11.67
CA GLY A 55 -0.90 14.85 12.84
C GLY A 55 0.17 13.81 12.52
N ASP A 56 1.09 13.67 13.45
CA ASP A 56 2.22 12.75 13.37
C ASP A 56 1.94 11.50 14.21
N ILE A 57 2.19 10.32 13.68
CA ILE A 57 1.98 9.05 14.41
C ILE A 57 2.95 8.87 15.59
N ARG A 58 4.03 9.63 15.65
CA ARG A 58 4.95 9.68 16.79
C ARG A 58 4.32 10.38 18.01
N ASP A 59 3.29 11.22 17.80
CA ASP A 59 2.49 11.81 18.88
C ASP A 59 1.38 10.83 19.33
N HIS A 60 1.80 9.80 20.05
CA HIS A 60 0.90 8.75 20.54
C HIS A 60 -0.14 9.28 21.55
N ARG A 61 0.15 10.38 22.27
CA ARG A 61 -0.81 11.01 23.18
C ARG A 61 -1.98 11.63 22.42
N LYS A 62 -1.67 12.32 21.31
CA LYS A 62 -2.69 12.87 20.42
C LYS A 62 -3.51 11.74 19.76
N ILE A 63 -2.85 10.67 19.29
CA ILE A 63 -3.55 9.50 18.74
C ILE A 63 -4.55 8.95 19.74
N LYS A 64 -4.14 8.70 20.99
CA LYS A 64 -5.03 8.21 22.05
C LYS A 64 -6.29 9.05 22.19
N LYS A 65 -6.15 10.37 22.19
CA LYS A 65 -7.27 11.31 22.32
C LYS A 65 -8.18 11.33 21.10
N VAL A 66 -7.62 11.28 19.88
CA VAL A 66 -8.41 11.48 18.66
C VAL A 66 -9.00 10.20 18.09
N CYS A 67 -8.51 9.01 18.48
CA CYS A 67 -9.08 7.72 18.07
C CYS A 67 -10.08 7.15 19.09
N GLU A 68 -10.34 7.85 20.19
CA GLU A 68 -11.35 7.46 21.17
C GLU A 68 -12.74 7.38 20.56
N GLY A 69 -13.47 6.30 20.87
CA GLY A 69 -14.82 6.03 20.34
C GLY A 69 -14.89 5.46 18.93
N TYR A 70 -13.74 5.14 18.32
CA TYR A 70 -13.71 4.41 17.05
C TYR A 70 -13.67 2.90 17.28
N ASP A 71 -14.22 2.13 16.33
CA ASP A 71 -14.26 0.67 16.40
C ASP A 71 -12.99 0.03 15.85
N VAL A 72 -12.51 0.53 14.72
CA VAL A 72 -11.40 -0.06 13.96
C VAL A 72 -10.30 0.97 13.74
N PHE A 73 -9.07 0.55 13.96
CA PHE A 73 -7.85 1.30 13.63
C PHE A 73 -7.14 0.63 12.46
N ILE A 74 -6.86 1.37 11.40
CA ILE A 74 -6.10 0.90 10.24
C ILE A 74 -4.80 1.69 10.16
N ASN A 75 -3.67 1.01 10.28
CA ASN A 75 -2.36 1.65 10.12
C ASN A 75 -1.82 1.46 8.70
N LEU A 76 -1.91 2.52 7.89
CA LEU A 76 -1.27 2.65 6.58
C LEU A 76 -0.06 3.60 6.63
N ALA A 77 0.12 4.36 7.72
CA ALA A 77 1.18 5.36 7.82
C ALA A 77 2.56 4.70 7.84
N CYS A 78 3.41 5.09 6.90
CA CYS A 78 4.83 4.73 6.86
C CYS A 78 5.58 5.59 5.84
N ILE A 79 6.88 5.74 6.01
CA ILE A 79 7.79 6.07 4.92
C ILE A 79 7.90 4.79 4.07
N SER A 80 7.24 4.79 2.91
CA SER A 80 7.04 3.58 2.11
C SER A 80 8.06 3.45 0.99
N ASN A 81 8.53 2.25 0.75
CA ASN A 81 9.59 1.73 -0.11
C ASN A 81 11.02 1.98 0.41
N ASP A 82 11.94 1.17 -0.12
CA ASP A 82 13.34 1.15 0.31
C ASP A 82 14.03 2.49 0.06
N SER A 83 13.95 3.01 -1.16
CA SER A 83 14.62 4.26 -1.55
C SER A 83 14.15 5.49 -0.78
N SER A 84 12.88 5.51 -0.34
CA SER A 84 12.38 6.60 0.51
C SER A 84 12.85 6.44 1.95
N PHE A 85 12.95 5.20 2.43
CA PHE A 85 13.45 4.87 3.77
C PHE A 85 14.91 5.28 3.93
N GLU A 86 15.74 5.00 2.93
CA GLU A 86 17.19 5.28 2.91
C GLU A 86 17.53 6.78 2.82
N LEU A 87 16.57 7.66 2.52
CA LEU A 87 16.81 9.11 2.49
C LEU A 87 17.21 9.67 3.86
N ASP A 88 16.58 9.17 4.91
CA ASP A 88 16.87 9.46 6.31
C ASP A 88 16.42 8.25 7.15
N GLU A 89 17.35 7.38 7.45
CA GLU A 89 17.08 6.13 8.17
C GLU A 89 16.58 6.39 9.61
N ASN A 90 17.05 7.45 10.27
CA ASN A 90 16.63 7.79 11.63
C ASN A 90 15.17 8.28 11.63
N LEU A 91 14.82 9.20 10.73
CA LEU A 91 13.45 9.64 10.55
C LEU A 91 12.56 8.45 10.20
N SER A 92 12.97 7.66 9.22
CA SER A 92 12.21 6.50 8.75
C SER A 92 12.01 5.44 9.83
N LYS A 93 13.04 5.15 10.62
CA LYS A 93 12.94 4.26 11.80
C LYS A 93 11.98 4.83 12.85
N SER A 94 12.09 6.13 13.17
CA SER A 94 11.23 6.78 14.16
C SER A 94 9.74 6.68 13.80
N ILE A 95 9.41 6.76 12.50
CA ILE A 95 8.04 6.67 11.99
C ILE A 95 7.60 5.22 11.83
N ASN A 96 8.42 4.37 11.18
CA ASN A 96 7.98 3.04 10.79
C ASN A 96 8.07 2.00 11.91
N PHE A 97 8.93 2.22 12.89
CA PHE A 97 9.19 1.26 13.97
C PHE A 97 8.99 1.83 15.36
N ASP A 98 9.70 2.90 15.75
CA ASP A 98 9.69 3.39 17.13
C ASP A 98 8.30 3.92 17.55
N ALA A 99 7.54 4.50 16.62
CA ALA A 99 6.17 4.95 16.86
C ALA A 99 5.14 3.82 16.93
N PHE A 100 5.46 2.61 16.43
CA PHE A 100 4.45 1.56 16.20
C PHE A 100 3.85 1.02 17.50
N GLU A 101 4.68 0.50 18.43
CA GLU A 101 4.18 -0.09 19.68
C GLU A 101 3.44 0.95 20.55
N PRO A 102 3.96 2.19 20.77
CA PRO A 102 3.21 3.25 21.46
C PRO A 102 1.86 3.57 20.82
N MET A 103 1.77 3.54 19.47
CA MET A 103 0.51 3.76 18.75
C MET A 103 -0.49 2.60 18.98
N VAL A 104 -0.02 1.35 18.98
CA VAL A 104 -0.86 0.17 19.27
C VAL A 104 -1.42 0.24 20.70
N ILE A 105 -0.57 0.60 21.68
CA ILE A 105 -0.98 0.79 23.09
C ILE A 105 -2.03 1.88 23.17
N SER A 106 -1.81 3.03 22.54
CA SER A 106 -2.74 4.17 22.53
C SER A 106 -4.10 3.78 21.92
N ALA A 107 -4.09 3.05 20.80
CA ALA A 107 -5.33 2.57 20.18
C ALA A 107 -6.09 1.62 21.12
N LYS A 108 -5.40 0.68 21.75
CA LYS A 108 -6.00 -0.25 22.72
C LYS A 108 -6.63 0.47 23.90
N GLU A 109 -5.90 1.41 24.50
CA GLU A 109 -6.36 2.19 25.65
C GLU A 109 -7.52 3.13 25.32
N SER A 110 -7.68 3.53 24.06
CA SER A 110 -8.80 4.35 23.57
C SER A 110 -10.05 3.53 23.26
N GLY A 111 -10.05 2.21 23.51
CA GLY A 111 -11.22 1.35 23.30
C GLY A 111 -11.40 0.86 21.87
N ILE A 112 -10.37 0.96 21.00
CA ILE A 112 -10.37 0.32 19.68
C ILE A 112 -10.57 -1.19 19.85
N LYS A 113 -11.46 -1.76 19.04
CA LYS A 113 -11.80 -3.20 19.08
C LYS A 113 -10.96 -4.03 18.13
N ARG A 114 -10.52 -3.42 17.03
CA ARG A 114 -9.74 -4.07 15.97
C ARG A 114 -8.63 -3.17 15.44
N PHE A 115 -7.42 -3.71 15.40
CA PHE A 115 -6.26 -3.06 14.78
C PHE A 115 -5.84 -3.84 13.54
N ILE A 116 -5.80 -3.17 12.39
CA ILE A 116 -5.39 -3.74 11.10
C ILE A 116 -4.06 -3.10 10.71
N TYR A 117 -3.03 -3.90 10.58
CA TYR A 117 -1.70 -3.45 10.21
C TYR A 117 -1.33 -3.84 8.78
N ALA A 118 -1.06 -2.85 7.95
CA ALA A 118 -0.49 -3.05 6.63
C ALA A 118 1.03 -3.25 6.75
N SER A 119 1.48 -4.50 6.71
CA SER A 119 2.89 -4.89 6.56
C SER A 119 3.30 -4.84 5.09
N THR A 120 4.09 -5.75 4.60
CA THR A 120 4.51 -5.83 3.18
C THR A 120 4.94 -7.25 2.83
N SER A 121 4.69 -7.70 1.61
CA SER A 121 5.23 -8.97 1.11
C SER A 121 6.75 -8.97 0.93
N SER A 122 7.38 -7.81 0.86
CA SER A 122 8.83 -7.71 0.73
C SER A 122 9.61 -8.13 1.98
N VAL A 123 8.94 -8.39 3.10
CA VAL A 123 9.56 -8.96 4.32
C VAL A 123 10.18 -10.33 4.10
N TYR A 124 9.71 -11.07 3.09
CA TYR A 124 10.25 -12.39 2.75
C TYR A 124 11.64 -12.35 2.10
N GLY A 125 12.03 -11.20 1.54
CA GLY A 125 13.29 -11.08 0.80
C GLY A 125 13.32 -11.93 -0.46
N VAL A 126 14.49 -12.45 -0.83
CA VAL A 126 14.64 -13.36 -1.98
C VAL A 126 14.31 -14.79 -1.54
N SER A 127 13.36 -15.41 -2.21
CA SER A 127 13.06 -16.82 -2.02
C SER A 127 13.21 -17.61 -3.33
N LYS A 128 13.83 -18.78 -3.24
CA LYS A 128 13.89 -19.77 -4.33
C LYS A 128 12.72 -20.74 -4.29
N GLU A 129 11.93 -20.72 -3.23
CA GLU A 129 10.75 -21.58 -3.10
C GLU A 129 9.64 -21.09 -4.01
N LYS A 130 8.96 -22.03 -4.69
CA LYS A 130 7.86 -21.71 -5.59
C LYS A 130 6.59 -21.24 -4.87
N ASN A 131 6.46 -21.54 -3.58
CA ASN A 131 5.25 -21.31 -2.80
C ASN A 131 5.57 -20.58 -1.48
N VAL A 132 5.62 -19.25 -1.53
CA VAL A 132 5.90 -18.42 -0.34
C VAL A 132 4.60 -18.09 0.38
N THR A 133 4.33 -18.84 1.44
CA THR A 133 3.18 -18.66 2.34
C THR A 133 3.54 -17.78 3.53
N GLU A 134 2.57 -17.53 4.41
CA GLU A 134 2.76 -16.75 5.64
C GLU A 134 3.72 -17.40 6.65
N GLU A 135 3.92 -18.73 6.55
CA GLU A 135 4.85 -19.52 7.39
C GLU A 135 6.31 -19.44 6.92
N HIS A 136 6.53 -18.86 5.73
CA HIS A 136 7.90 -18.71 5.19
C HIS A 136 8.72 -17.78 6.10
N PRO A 137 10.02 -18.09 6.35
CA PRO A 137 10.89 -17.23 7.15
C PRO A 137 11.00 -15.83 6.58
N LEU A 138 11.06 -14.83 7.46
CA LEU A 138 11.32 -13.45 7.07
C LEU A 138 12.82 -13.24 6.90
N VAL A 139 13.25 -12.90 5.68
CA VAL A 139 14.65 -12.63 5.33
C VAL A 139 14.75 -11.24 4.68
N PRO A 140 14.43 -10.18 5.43
CA PRO A 140 14.37 -8.83 4.88
C PRO A 140 15.74 -8.35 4.40
N LEU A 141 15.78 -7.80 3.17
CA LEU A 141 17.01 -7.31 2.55
C LEU A 141 17.34 -5.85 2.91
N THR A 142 16.34 -5.10 3.36
CA THR A 142 16.46 -3.67 3.64
C THR A 142 15.94 -3.34 5.03
N LEU A 143 16.34 -2.19 5.57
CA LEU A 143 15.83 -1.71 6.86
C LEU A 143 14.32 -1.46 6.83
N TYR A 144 13.77 -0.98 5.69
CA TYR A 144 12.33 -0.83 5.51
C TYR A 144 11.60 -2.15 5.75
N ASN A 145 12.00 -3.22 5.05
CA ASN A 145 11.40 -4.53 5.16
C ASN A 145 11.57 -5.13 6.56
N LYS A 146 12.78 -4.97 7.14
CA LYS A 146 13.10 -5.44 8.49
C LYS A 146 12.15 -4.82 9.53
N PHE A 147 12.04 -3.50 9.55
CA PHE A 147 11.20 -2.81 10.53
C PHE A 147 9.71 -3.09 10.32
N LYS A 148 9.25 -3.24 9.07
CA LYS A 148 7.88 -3.65 8.79
C LYS A 148 7.57 -5.03 9.39
N GLY A 149 8.44 -6.01 9.20
CA GLY A 149 8.30 -7.35 9.79
C GLY A 149 8.39 -7.36 11.30
N MET A 150 9.30 -6.58 11.90
CA MET A 150 9.44 -6.49 13.37
C MET A 150 8.21 -5.91 14.07
N CYS A 151 7.40 -5.12 13.41
CA CYS A 151 6.15 -4.58 13.95
C CYS A 151 5.05 -5.63 14.12
N GLU A 152 5.06 -6.70 13.34
CA GLU A 152 4.01 -7.73 13.36
C GLU A 152 3.85 -8.39 14.74
N PRO A 153 4.90 -8.97 15.36
CA PRO A 153 4.80 -9.55 16.69
C PRO A 153 4.49 -8.50 17.77
N LEU A 154 4.90 -7.22 17.60
CA LEU A 154 4.57 -6.17 18.55
C LEU A 154 3.06 -5.92 18.61
N LEU A 155 2.32 -5.98 17.49
CA LEU A 155 0.87 -5.90 17.52
C LEU A 155 0.26 -7.04 18.32
N PHE A 156 0.69 -8.28 18.04
CA PHE A 156 0.10 -9.47 18.66
C PHE A 156 0.35 -9.56 20.17
N LYS A 157 1.46 -9.04 20.66
CA LYS A 157 1.76 -8.92 22.09
C LYS A 157 0.67 -8.17 22.86
N HIS A 158 -0.04 -7.24 22.22
CA HIS A 158 -1.04 -6.40 22.88
C HIS A 158 -2.48 -6.88 22.71
N THR A 159 -2.73 -7.92 21.92
CA THR A 159 -4.09 -8.45 21.68
C THR A 159 -4.69 -9.08 22.95
N ASN A 160 -6.01 -9.02 23.06
CA ASN A 160 -6.78 -9.65 24.12
C ASN A 160 -8.25 -9.83 23.71
N LYS A 161 -9.11 -10.28 24.64
CA LYS A 161 -10.55 -10.49 24.39
C LYS A 161 -11.28 -9.27 23.81
N ASN A 162 -10.85 -8.06 24.15
CA ASN A 162 -11.49 -6.80 23.75
C ASN A 162 -10.76 -6.06 22.61
N PHE A 163 -9.51 -6.44 22.28
CA PHE A 163 -8.68 -5.82 21.27
C PHE A 163 -8.04 -6.88 20.37
N SER A 164 -8.52 -6.99 19.14
CA SER A 164 -8.00 -7.93 18.15
C SER A 164 -7.02 -7.26 17.20
N GLY A 165 -5.90 -7.92 16.90
CA GLY A 165 -4.92 -7.51 15.91
C GLY A 165 -4.92 -8.45 14.70
N VAL A 166 -4.78 -7.90 13.52
CA VAL A 166 -4.56 -8.63 12.26
C VAL A 166 -3.51 -7.92 11.42
N VAL A 167 -2.66 -8.71 10.81
CA VAL A 167 -1.61 -8.22 9.88
C VAL A 167 -1.95 -8.72 8.48
N PHE A 168 -1.71 -7.89 7.48
CA PHE A 168 -1.67 -8.35 6.11
C PHE A 168 -0.40 -7.88 5.42
N ARG A 169 0.13 -8.73 4.53
CA ARG A 169 1.36 -8.49 3.75
C ARG A 169 0.96 -8.29 2.29
N PRO A 170 0.63 -7.06 1.88
CA PRO A 170 0.22 -6.80 0.52
C PRO A 170 1.38 -6.95 -0.46
N ALA A 171 1.07 -7.41 -1.67
CA ALA A 171 1.90 -7.31 -2.85
C ALA A 171 2.14 -5.84 -3.27
N THR A 172 3.01 -5.62 -4.23
CA THR A 172 3.20 -4.30 -4.83
C THR A 172 1.90 -3.80 -5.45
N VAL A 173 1.42 -2.66 -4.96
CA VAL A 173 0.14 -2.09 -5.40
C VAL A 173 0.30 -1.40 -6.74
N CYS A 174 -0.68 -1.54 -7.63
CA CYS A 174 -0.71 -0.89 -8.94
C CYS A 174 -2.10 -0.33 -9.28
N GLY A 175 -2.17 0.52 -10.31
CA GLY A 175 -3.40 1.14 -10.79
C GLY A 175 -3.55 2.59 -10.36
N TYR A 176 -4.62 3.23 -10.85
CA TYR A 176 -4.90 4.64 -10.59
C TYR A 176 -5.55 4.84 -9.21
N ALA A 177 -5.09 5.85 -8.50
CA ALA A 177 -5.75 6.42 -7.33
C ALA A 177 -5.58 7.95 -7.35
N PRO A 178 -6.42 8.75 -6.69
CA PRO A 178 -6.31 10.22 -6.69
C PRO A 178 -4.93 10.73 -6.27
N ARG A 179 -4.35 10.18 -5.19
CA ARG A 179 -2.94 10.39 -4.85
C ARG A 179 -2.11 9.29 -5.53
N LEU A 180 -1.86 9.46 -6.81
CA LEU A 180 -1.15 8.47 -7.62
C LEU A 180 0.34 8.36 -7.23
N ARG A 181 0.90 7.14 -7.38
CA ARG A 181 2.33 6.86 -7.31
C ARG A 181 2.85 6.39 -8.66
N LEU A 182 3.75 7.15 -9.26
CA LEU A 182 4.44 6.81 -10.51
C LEU A 182 5.86 6.25 -10.26
N ASP A 183 6.19 5.93 -9.00
CA ASP A 183 7.43 5.27 -8.58
C ASP A 183 7.25 3.77 -8.27
N LEU A 184 6.10 3.19 -8.62
CA LEU A 184 5.80 1.75 -8.52
C LEU A 184 5.88 1.08 -9.88
N THR A 185 6.32 -0.17 -9.94
CA THR A 185 6.73 -0.87 -11.16
C THR A 185 5.71 -0.76 -12.30
N VAL A 186 4.49 -1.23 -12.13
CA VAL A 186 3.46 -1.18 -13.19
C VAL A 186 3.17 0.26 -13.59
N ASN A 187 3.04 1.14 -12.60
CA ASN A 187 2.65 2.52 -12.82
C ASN A 187 3.73 3.32 -13.56
N ILE A 188 5.02 3.16 -13.18
CA ILE A 188 6.12 3.88 -13.83
C ILE A 188 6.34 3.37 -15.26
N LEU A 189 6.29 2.05 -15.51
CA LEU A 189 6.43 1.51 -16.86
C LEU A 189 5.29 1.98 -17.76
N THR A 190 4.06 2.05 -17.24
CA THR A 190 2.92 2.61 -17.97
C THR A 190 3.11 4.10 -18.27
N ASN A 191 3.61 4.89 -17.32
CA ASN A 191 3.91 6.30 -17.53
C ASN A 191 4.93 6.52 -18.66
N PHE A 192 6.01 5.76 -18.67
CA PHE A 192 7.01 5.82 -19.75
C PHE A 192 6.43 5.38 -21.09
N ALA A 193 5.66 4.31 -21.12
CA ALA A 193 5.02 3.80 -22.34
C ALA A 193 4.06 4.85 -22.95
N VAL A 194 3.21 5.47 -22.10
CA VAL A 194 2.23 6.47 -22.54
C VAL A 194 2.90 7.76 -23.00
N ASN A 195 3.93 8.25 -22.33
CA ASN A 195 4.44 9.61 -22.57
C ASN A 195 5.77 9.66 -23.33
N LYS A 196 6.51 8.55 -23.43
CA LYS A 196 7.82 8.49 -24.10
C LYS A 196 7.90 7.44 -25.21
N ASN A 197 6.86 6.63 -25.44
CA ASN A 197 6.87 5.47 -26.33
C ASN A 197 8.06 4.52 -26.06
N GLU A 198 8.54 4.50 -24.84
CA GLU A 198 9.69 3.70 -24.42
C GLU A 198 9.47 3.13 -23.02
N ILE A 199 9.89 1.88 -22.82
CA ILE A 199 9.93 1.22 -21.52
C ILE A 199 11.38 0.83 -21.22
N LYS A 200 11.92 1.29 -20.10
CA LYS A 200 13.25 0.89 -19.62
C LYS A 200 13.10 -0.22 -18.58
N VAL A 201 13.68 -1.37 -18.88
CA VAL A 201 13.70 -2.54 -18.00
C VAL A 201 15.11 -2.70 -17.43
N PHE A 202 15.23 -2.65 -16.12
CA PHE A 202 16.47 -2.90 -15.39
C PHE A 202 16.48 -4.36 -14.88
N GLY A 203 17.36 -5.19 -15.40
CA GLY A 203 17.37 -6.64 -15.18
C GLY A 203 16.28 -7.31 -16.01
N GLY A 204 15.17 -7.67 -15.38
CA GLY A 204 13.97 -8.16 -16.05
C GLY A 204 13.44 -9.48 -15.53
N GLU A 205 14.29 -10.40 -15.04
CA GLU A 205 13.87 -11.73 -14.57
C GLU A 205 13.35 -11.73 -13.12
N GLN A 206 13.63 -10.67 -12.37
CA GLN A 206 13.18 -10.57 -10.98
C GLN A 206 11.65 -10.52 -10.89
N LEU A 207 11.11 -11.39 -10.06
CA LEU A 207 9.67 -11.49 -9.81
C LEU A 207 9.18 -10.37 -8.90
N ARG A 208 7.96 -9.92 -9.17
CA ARG A 208 7.20 -9.00 -8.32
C ARG A 208 5.77 -9.51 -8.17
N PRO A 209 5.31 -9.72 -6.95
CA PRO A 209 3.89 -9.93 -6.71
C PRO A 209 3.19 -8.59 -6.88
N ASN A 210 2.03 -8.60 -7.52
CA ASN A 210 1.25 -7.40 -7.80
C ASN A 210 -0.18 -7.56 -7.32
N LEU A 211 -0.76 -6.42 -6.93
CA LEU A 211 -2.14 -6.32 -6.49
C LEU A 211 -2.74 -5.00 -6.99
N HIS A 212 -3.90 -5.08 -7.62
CA HIS A 212 -4.62 -3.88 -8.02
C HIS A 212 -5.11 -3.12 -6.78
N ILE A 213 -5.10 -1.78 -6.82
CA ILE A 213 -5.48 -0.94 -5.68
C ILE A 213 -6.92 -1.17 -5.22
N LYS A 214 -7.83 -1.53 -6.12
CA LYS A 214 -9.23 -1.86 -5.77
C LYS A 214 -9.30 -3.17 -4.98
N ASP A 215 -8.56 -4.21 -5.39
CA ASP A 215 -8.48 -5.46 -4.65
C ASP A 215 -7.81 -5.28 -3.28
N TYR A 216 -6.85 -4.35 -3.18
CA TYR A 216 -6.31 -3.98 -1.88
C TYR A 216 -7.39 -3.40 -0.96
N CYS A 217 -8.24 -2.50 -1.48
CA CYS A 217 -9.35 -1.93 -0.72
C CYS A 217 -10.37 -3.00 -0.31
N ASP A 218 -10.71 -3.93 -1.22
CA ASP A 218 -11.61 -5.06 -0.94
C ASP A 218 -11.04 -5.98 0.15
N ALA A 219 -9.74 -6.28 0.11
CA ALA A 219 -9.07 -7.07 1.15
C ALA A 219 -9.13 -6.40 2.52
N VAL A 220 -8.86 -5.08 2.60
CA VAL A 220 -8.96 -4.33 3.85
C VAL A 220 -10.38 -4.35 4.39
N GLU A 221 -11.39 -4.21 3.52
CA GLU A 221 -12.78 -4.31 3.95
C GLU A 221 -13.12 -5.68 4.52
N LEU A 222 -12.69 -6.76 3.88
CA LEU A 222 -12.85 -8.11 4.44
C LEU A 222 -12.24 -8.23 5.83
N LEU A 223 -11.05 -7.63 6.04
CA LEU A 223 -10.44 -7.60 7.36
C LEU A 223 -11.23 -6.76 8.38
N ILE A 224 -11.95 -5.72 7.95
CA ILE A 224 -12.83 -4.92 8.81
C ILE A 224 -14.04 -5.74 9.26
N ILE A 225 -14.70 -6.46 8.35
CA ILE A 225 -15.98 -7.14 8.62
C ILE A 225 -15.84 -8.56 9.14
N ALA A 226 -14.69 -9.19 8.96
CA ALA A 226 -14.45 -10.59 9.32
C ALA A 226 -14.78 -10.88 10.80
N GLU A 227 -15.18 -12.10 11.08
CA GLU A 227 -15.34 -12.58 12.46
C GLU A 227 -13.99 -12.58 13.19
N LYS A 228 -14.00 -12.22 14.49
CA LYS A 228 -12.79 -12.10 15.28
C LYS A 228 -11.96 -13.38 15.27
N ASN A 229 -12.59 -14.52 15.46
CA ASN A 229 -11.94 -15.84 15.51
C ASN A 229 -11.21 -16.23 14.22
N LYS A 230 -11.60 -15.65 13.08
CA LYS A 230 -10.95 -15.91 11.78
C LYS A 230 -9.69 -15.07 11.55
N ILE A 231 -9.54 -13.96 12.27
CA ILE A 231 -8.48 -12.99 11.99
C ILE A 231 -7.59 -12.66 13.19
N GLU A 232 -8.00 -12.97 14.41
CA GLU A 232 -7.22 -12.64 15.61
C GLU A 232 -5.84 -13.28 15.56
N ASN A 233 -4.79 -12.47 15.67
CA ASN A 233 -3.39 -12.88 15.58
C ASN A 233 -3.03 -13.59 14.25
N GLN A 234 -3.79 -13.32 13.19
CA GLN A 234 -3.50 -13.85 11.87
C GLN A 234 -2.67 -12.88 11.04
N ILE A 235 -1.84 -13.49 10.20
CA ILE A 235 -1.14 -12.82 9.11
C ILE A 235 -1.72 -13.35 7.80
N PHE A 236 -1.97 -12.46 6.83
CA PHE A 236 -2.45 -12.81 5.51
C PHE A 236 -1.57 -12.20 4.42
N ASN A 237 -1.08 -13.01 3.50
CA ASN A 237 -0.58 -12.53 2.23
C ASN A 237 -1.75 -12.04 1.36
N VAL A 238 -1.57 -10.88 0.72
CA VAL A 238 -2.59 -10.30 -0.15
C VAL A 238 -1.96 -9.90 -1.47
N GLY A 239 -2.08 -10.75 -2.47
CA GLY A 239 -1.56 -10.56 -3.81
C GLY A 239 -2.40 -11.28 -4.84
N TYR A 240 -2.12 -11.01 -6.12
CA TYR A 240 -2.82 -11.67 -7.22
C TYR A 240 -1.86 -12.27 -8.22
N GLN A 241 -1.12 -11.44 -8.97
CA GLN A 241 -0.26 -11.90 -10.06
C GLN A 241 1.22 -11.74 -9.71
N ASN A 242 1.94 -12.85 -9.68
CA ASN A 242 3.40 -12.85 -9.58
C ASN A 242 3.95 -12.83 -11.01
N MET A 243 4.62 -11.74 -11.39
CA MET A 243 5.17 -11.56 -12.74
C MET A 243 6.59 -11.03 -12.67
N SER A 244 7.42 -11.41 -13.63
CA SER A 244 8.73 -10.80 -13.83
C SER A 244 8.59 -9.39 -14.40
N ILE A 245 9.62 -8.56 -14.22
CA ILE A 245 9.63 -7.21 -14.79
C ILE A 245 9.54 -7.25 -16.32
N ASN A 246 10.11 -8.29 -16.98
CA ASN A 246 9.99 -8.50 -18.43
C ASN A 246 8.53 -8.75 -18.83
N GLU A 247 7.82 -9.63 -18.14
CA GLU A 247 6.41 -9.90 -18.39
C GLU A 247 5.53 -8.68 -18.17
N ILE A 248 5.79 -7.91 -17.09
CA ILE A 248 5.09 -6.65 -16.83
C ILE A 248 5.34 -5.65 -17.95
N ALA A 249 6.59 -5.48 -18.40
CA ALA A 249 6.94 -4.56 -19.48
C ALA A 249 6.26 -4.93 -20.79
N GLN A 250 6.22 -6.21 -21.11
CA GLN A 250 5.53 -6.71 -22.31
C GLN A 250 4.02 -6.48 -22.22
N LEU A 251 3.41 -6.76 -21.08
CA LEU A 251 1.98 -6.52 -20.85
C LEU A 251 1.64 -5.01 -20.92
N VAL A 252 2.50 -4.13 -20.36
CA VAL A 252 2.34 -2.68 -20.47
C VAL A 252 2.36 -2.25 -21.94
N LYS A 253 3.33 -2.75 -22.71
CA LYS A 253 3.41 -2.46 -24.16
C LYS A 253 2.13 -2.84 -24.87
N GLU A 254 1.66 -4.07 -24.70
CA GLU A 254 0.46 -4.60 -25.37
C GLU A 254 -0.79 -3.79 -25.03
N VAL A 255 -1.02 -3.50 -23.75
CA VAL A 255 -2.20 -2.76 -23.32
C VAL A 255 -2.13 -1.30 -23.79
N VAL A 256 -0.98 -0.63 -23.65
CA VAL A 256 -0.85 0.78 -24.07
C VAL A 256 -0.95 0.91 -25.59
N GLU A 257 -0.36 0.02 -26.38
CA GLU A 257 -0.49 0.04 -27.86
C GLU A 257 -1.93 -0.19 -28.30
N LYS A 258 -2.70 -1.02 -27.59
CA LYS A 258 -4.13 -1.21 -27.82
C LYS A 258 -4.95 0.03 -27.46
N GLU A 259 -4.62 0.69 -26.37
CA GLU A 259 -5.33 1.90 -25.88
C GLU A 259 -5.03 3.17 -26.69
N TYR A 260 -3.86 3.22 -27.35
CA TYR A 260 -3.37 4.36 -28.12
C TYR A 260 -2.98 3.96 -29.55
N THR A 261 -3.97 3.58 -30.35
CA THR A 261 -3.80 3.02 -31.72
C THR A 261 -3.04 3.93 -32.69
N ASN A 262 -3.04 5.25 -32.48
CA ASN A 262 -2.39 6.24 -33.35
C ASN A 262 -0.97 6.60 -32.90
N LYS A 263 -0.41 5.93 -31.89
CA LYS A 263 0.95 6.17 -31.41
C LYS A 263 1.99 5.30 -32.12
N GLU A 264 3.23 5.75 -32.08
CA GLU A 264 4.38 4.94 -32.47
C GLU A 264 4.48 3.68 -31.59
N LYS A 265 5.05 2.61 -32.16
CA LYS A 265 5.30 1.38 -31.43
C LYS A 265 6.22 1.60 -30.24
N ILE A 266 5.84 1.03 -29.10
CA ILE A 266 6.62 1.15 -27.86
C ILE A 266 7.88 0.31 -27.95
N LYS A 267 9.02 0.93 -27.63
CA LYS A 267 10.33 0.25 -27.59
C LYS A 267 10.64 -0.19 -26.16
N ILE A 268 10.94 -1.48 -25.98
CA ILE A 268 11.45 -1.99 -24.68
C ILE A 268 12.97 -2.01 -24.75
N LYS A 269 13.63 -1.25 -23.89
CA LYS A 269 15.09 -1.21 -23.72
C LYS A 269 15.48 -1.91 -22.43
N LYS A 270 16.30 -2.96 -22.56
CA LYS A 270 16.83 -3.71 -21.42
C LYS A 270 18.21 -3.17 -21.03
N THR A 271 18.42 -3.02 -19.72
CA THR A 271 19.69 -2.61 -19.11
C THR A 271 20.02 -3.59 -17.99
N SER A 272 21.29 -3.87 -17.75
CA SER A 272 21.72 -4.67 -16.60
C SER A 272 21.27 -4.00 -15.30
N SER A 273 21.02 -4.80 -14.27
CA SER A 273 20.66 -4.31 -12.94
C SER A 273 21.41 -5.11 -11.88
N THR A 274 21.79 -4.42 -10.82
CA THR A 274 22.29 -5.02 -9.57
C THR A 274 21.17 -5.32 -8.58
N ASP A 275 19.90 -4.99 -8.91
CA ASP A 275 18.75 -5.29 -8.05
C ASP A 275 18.42 -6.78 -8.08
N ASN A 276 18.89 -7.51 -7.07
CA ASN A 276 18.66 -8.94 -6.91
C ASN A 276 17.37 -9.26 -6.16
N ARG A 277 16.55 -8.26 -5.77
CA ARG A 277 15.29 -8.49 -5.09
C ARG A 277 14.32 -9.22 -6.03
N SER A 278 14.03 -10.46 -5.73
CA SER A 278 13.07 -11.29 -6.46
C SER A 278 12.21 -12.02 -5.43
N TYR A 279 10.92 -11.72 -5.40
CA TYR A 279 9.99 -12.32 -4.46
C TYR A 279 8.61 -12.48 -5.09
N HIS A 280 7.88 -13.44 -4.57
CA HIS A 280 6.52 -13.75 -4.92
C HIS A 280 5.79 -14.24 -3.67
N ILE A 281 4.48 -14.31 -3.71
CA ILE A 281 3.67 -14.75 -2.56
C ILE A 281 2.53 -15.64 -3.00
N ASN A 282 2.12 -16.51 -2.08
CA ASN A 282 0.88 -17.27 -2.16
C ASN A 282 -0.17 -16.61 -1.26
N SER A 283 -1.36 -16.36 -1.78
CA SER A 283 -2.48 -15.73 -1.06
C SER A 283 -3.66 -16.69 -0.81
N GLU A 284 -3.43 -18.00 -0.87
CA GLU A 284 -4.49 -19.00 -0.66
C GLU A 284 -5.09 -18.99 0.75
N LYS A 285 -4.32 -18.55 1.76
CA LYS A 285 -4.81 -18.47 3.15
C LYS A 285 -5.96 -17.50 3.29
N ILE A 286 -5.82 -16.26 2.78
CA ILE A 286 -6.89 -15.27 2.84
C ILE A 286 -8.11 -15.69 2.03
N LYS A 287 -7.91 -16.35 0.87
CA LYS A 287 -8.99 -16.92 0.08
C LYS A 287 -9.77 -17.98 0.87
N LYS A 288 -9.09 -18.94 1.46
CA LYS A 288 -9.72 -20.04 2.23
C LYS A 288 -10.44 -19.56 3.48
N ILE A 289 -9.87 -18.61 4.21
CA ILE A 289 -10.40 -18.18 5.51
C ILE A 289 -11.46 -17.08 5.35
N LEU A 290 -11.25 -16.13 4.42
CA LEU A 290 -12.08 -14.94 4.29
C LEU A 290 -12.84 -14.86 2.95
N GLY A 291 -12.58 -15.77 2.01
CA GLY A 291 -13.21 -15.73 0.70
C GLY A 291 -12.68 -14.61 -0.21
N PHE A 292 -11.47 -14.10 0.04
CA PHE A 292 -10.89 -13.07 -0.80
C PHE A 292 -10.54 -13.63 -2.18
N GLU A 293 -11.15 -13.07 -3.21
CA GLU A 293 -10.83 -13.36 -4.61
C GLU A 293 -10.52 -12.04 -5.34
N PRO A 294 -9.27 -11.83 -5.77
CA PRO A 294 -8.92 -10.64 -6.55
C PRO A 294 -9.65 -10.65 -7.89
N LYS A 295 -10.16 -9.48 -8.30
CA LYS A 295 -10.98 -9.30 -9.50
C LYS A 295 -10.27 -8.47 -10.57
N TRP A 296 -9.22 -7.74 -10.20
CA TRP A 296 -8.59 -6.73 -11.02
C TRP A 296 -7.18 -7.15 -11.42
N SER A 297 -6.97 -7.47 -12.70
CA SER A 297 -5.65 -7.87 -13.22
C SER A 297 -4.70 -6.68 -13.37
N ILE A 298 -3.40 -6.96 -13.56
CA ILE A 298 -2.40 -5.93 -13.90
C ILE A 298 -2.77 -5.23 -15.21
N ALA A 299 -3.30 -5.96 -16.21
CA ALA A 299 -3.78 -5.36 -17.46
C ALA A 299 -4.86 -4.31 -17.20
N MET A 300 -5.79 -4.57 -16.29
CA MET A 300 -6.81 -3.59 -15.90
C MET A 300 -6.21 -2.39 -15.14
N ALA A 301 -5.16 -2.60 -14.34
CA ALA A 301 -4.44 -1.50 -13.69
C ALA A 301 -3.76 -0.57 -14.72
N ILE A 302 -3.15 -1.15 -15.75
CA ILE A 302 -2.55 -0.41 -16.87
C ILE A 302 -3.65 0.37 -17.61
N GLN A 303 -4.79 -0.25 -17.86
CA GLN A 303 -5.94 0.37 -18.54
C GLN A 303 -6.53 1.53 -17.71
N ASP A 304 -6.66 1.37 -16.39
CA ASP A 304 -7.07 2.46 -15.47
C ASP A 304 -6.12 3.66 -15.57
N LEU A 305 -4.81 3.42 -15.64
CA LEU A 305 -3.79 4.47 -15.83
C LEU A 305 -3.91 5.14 -17.20
N CYS A 306 -4.06 4.37 -18.28
CA CYS A 306 -4.27 4.91 -19.64
C CYS A 306 -5.51 5.81 -19.68
N ASN A 307 -6.61 5.39 -19.07
CA ASN A 307 -7.84 6.17 -18.97
C ASN A 307 -7.64 7.47 -18.18
N ALA A 308 -6.89 7.41 -17.08
CA ALA A 308 -6.57 8.60 -16.28
C ALA A 308 -5.70 9.60 -17.06
N PHE A 309 -4.73 9.12 -17.86
CA PHE A 309 -3.96 9.97 -18.78
C PHE A 309 -4.84 10.62 -19.86
N LYS A 310 -5.70 9.85 -20.54
CA LYS A 310 -6.62 10.34 -21.56
C LYS A 310 -7.59 11.39 -21.01
N GLN A 311 -7.99 11.25 -19.74
CA GLN A 311 -8.89 12.19 -19.04
C GLN A 311 -8.18 13.42 -18.47
N GLY A 312 -6.87 13.56 -18.66
CA GLY A 312 -6.09 14.68 -18.11
C GLY A 312 -5.98 14.69 -16.58
N LYS A 313 -6.22 13.56 -15.91
CA LYS A 313 -6.11 13.42 -14.45
C LYS A 313 -4.66 13.33 -13.97
N ILE A 314 -3.75 12.95 -14.85
CA ILE A 314 -2.32 12.83 -14.56
C ILE A 314 -1.59 13.91 -15.37
N ILE A 315 -1.20 14.98 -14.69
CA ILE A 315 -0.59 16.16 -15.30
C ILE A 315 0.88 16.23 -14.87
N ASN A 316 1.76 16.59 -15.80
CA ASN A 316 3.21 16.75 -15.55
C ASN A 316 3.80 15.52 -14.86
N SER A 317 3.55 14.35 -15.45
CA SER A 317 3.77 13.06 -14.81
C SER A 317 5.24 12.73 -14.45
N PHE A 318 6.21 13.46 -14.99
CA PHE A 318 7.63 13.33 -14.66
C PHE A 318 8.16 14.44 -13.74
N GLU A 319 7.52 15.59 -13.73
CA GLU A 319 7.96 16.81 -13.03
C GLU A 319 7.26 17.00 -11.67
N ASN A 320 6.01 16.55 -11.57
CA ASN A 320 5.23 16.71 -10.34
C ASN A 320 5.70 15.74 -9.24
N ASP A 321 6.33 16.30 -8.21
CA ASP A 321 6.91 15.54 -7.10
C ASP A 321 5.88 14.76 -6.27
N LEU A 322 4.60 15.13 -6.34
CA LEU A 322 3.52 14.41 -5.66
C LEU A 322 3.38 12.96 -6.14
N TYR A 323 3.89 12.61 -7.33
CA TYR A 323 3.87 11.23 -7.83
C TYR A 323 5.05 10.38 -7.38
N PHE A 324 6.10 10.99 -6.80
CA PHE A 324 7.36 10.32 -6.48
C PHE A 324 7.74 10.55 -5.02
N ASN A 325 7.67 9.49 -4.22
CA ASN A 325 7.92 9.61 -2.78
C ASN A 325 9.28 10.21 -2.46
N VAL A 326 10.34 9.73 -3.11
CA VAL A 326 11.72 10.21 -2.89
C VAL A 326 11.84 11.70 -3.18
N SER A 327 11.37 12.15 -4.34
CA SER A 327 11.44 13.56 -4.75
C SER A 327 10.64 14.44 -3.79
N ARG A 328 9.43 14.01 -3.43
CA ARG A 328 8.58 14.76 -2.51
C ARG A 328 9.20 14.92 -1.14
N LEU A 329 9.68 13.84 -0.54
CA LEU A 329 10.28 13.88 0.81
C LEU A 329 11.53 14.76 0.84
N LYS A 330 12.35 14.75 -0.22
CA LYS A 330 13.50 15.66 -0.36
C LYS A 330 13.06 17.13 -0.44
N ASN A 331 12.09 17.42 -1.32
CA ASN A 331 11.64 18.81 -1.57
C ASN A 331 11.04 19.46 -0.34
N ILE A 332 10.24 18.71 0.44
CA ILE A 332 9.63 19.24 1.68
C ILE A 332 10.56 19.18 2.89
N LYS A 333 11.78 18.62 2.74
CA LYS A 333 12.73 18.37 3.85
C LYS A 333 12.00 17.68 5.00
N ALA A 334 11.41 16.51 4.71
CA ALA A 334 10.59 15.74 5.65
C ALA A 334 11.31 15.57 7.01
N LYS A 335 10.55 15.72 8.12
CA LYS A 335 11.07 15.69 9.50
C LYS A 335 10.23 14.78 10.36
#